data_3ed62baeb82681c90db091ac4bbb02be
#
_entry.id   3ed62baeb82681c90db091ac4bbb02be
#
_cell.length_a   1.000
_cell.length_b   1.000
_cell.length_c   1.000
_cell.angle_alpha   90.00
_cell.angle_beta   90.00
_cell.angle_gamma   90.00
#
_symmetry.space_group_name_H-M   'P 1'
#
loop_
_entity.id
_entity.type
_entity.pdbx_description
1 polymer ?
#
loop_
_entity_poly.entity_id
_entity_poly.type
_entity_poly.pdbx_seq_one_letter_code
_entity_poly.pdbx_strand_id
1 'polypeptide(L)'
;MLTKAAIQIGLQPSLPHIVHQFPKMVLPGVSIYLHKPNMEVEWVTAVARNDKVCLGLIVAFLNRHHGLAKIVSWYVIPECGGRGVGQQLLAGLEDWCRSQKIGIMMLELRDASAAYPVATHIFRKQGWKEQQPLVHRFKVAAKTVQNLGWGRYRRKPSGFKVIPWQSVSSVQYAELRERWRHDEQFQREFLSFNGENGIESSVSLGLCQADKVVGWVIAHRIRPDLIEYSTLFVEPGCRASGATVLLLGESFLRLAGTQVVNVIFQVKVENDLMLRFVRKRFHPILSEATLYRTEKLLDRGSTG
;
A
#
# COMPACT_ATOMS: atom_id res chain seq x y z
N MET A 1 -8.20 -38.16 11.68
CA MET A 1 -8.52 -36.93 12.44
C MET A 1 -7.26 -36.14 12.62
N LEU A 2 -7.17 -34.88 12.09
CA LEU A 2 -6.02 -34.03 12.40
C LEU A 2 -6.18 -33.61 13.86
N THR A 3 -5.21 -33.98 14.70
CA THR A 3 -5.05 -33.50 16.05
C THR A 3 -5.13 -31.97 16.06
N LYS A 4 -5.74 -31.40 17.10
CA LYS A 4 -5.88 -29.97 17.30
C LYS A 4 -4.54 -29.27 17.09
N ALA A 5 -4.46 -28.30 16.16
CA ALA A 5 -3.20 -27.60 15.90
C ALA A 5 -2.78 -26.81 17.15
N ALA A 6 -1.51 -26.92 17.52
CA ALA A 6 -0.93 -26.10 18.58
C ALA A 6 -0.61 -24.71 18.00
N ILE A 7 -1.05 -23.66 18.66
CA ILE A 7 -0.74 -22.29 18.29
C ILE A 7 0.41 -21.78 19.15
N GLN A 8 1.49 -21.38 18.49
CA GLN A 8 2.67 -20.78 19.12
C GLN A 8 2.75 -19.31 18.70
N ILE A 9 2.90 -18.41 19.66
CA ILE A 9 3.00 -16.97 19.38
C ILE A 9 4.25 -16.45 20.06
N GLY A 10 5.03 -15.63 19.34
CA GLY A 10 6.23 -15.05 19.88
C GLY A 10 6.73 -13.84 19.10
N LEU A 11 7.46 -13.01 19.81
CA LEU A 11 8.21 -11.91 19.21
C LEU A 11 9.32 -12.46 18.32
N GLN A 12 9.60 -11.73 17.26
CA GLN A 12 10.62 -12.05 16.28
C GLN A 12 11.63 -10.90 16.18
N PRO A 13 12.92 -11.20 15.99
CA PRO A 13 13.96 -10.19 15.98
C PRO A 13 13.83 -9.23 14.78
N SER A 14 13.33 -9.71 13.65
CA SER A 14 13.15 -8.88 12.45
C SER A 14 12.26 -9.55 11.42
N LEU A 15 11.73 -8.76 10.48
CA LEU A 15 10.99 -9.30 9.34
C LEU A 15 11.83 -10.20 8.41
N PRO A 16 13.11 -9.89 8.09
CA PRO A 16 13.98 -10.81 7.35
C PRO A 16 14.13 -12.18 8.03
N HIS A 17 14.23 -12.21 9.36
CA HIS A 17 14.26 -13.48 10.11
C HIS A 17 13.00 -14.31 9.88
N ILE A 18 11.82 -13.68 9.95
CA ILE A 18 10.55 -14.35 9.68
C ILE A 18 10.50 -14.91 8.25
N VAL A 19 10.89 -14.11 7.26
CA VAL A 19 10.91 -14.51 5.85
C VAL A 19 11.86 -15.68 5.63
N HIS A 20 13.02 -15.69 6.28
CA HIS A 20 13.98 -16.79 6.23
C HIS A 20 13.39 -18.06 6.85
N GLN A 21 12.74 -17.94 8.00
CA GLN A 21 12.16 -19.10 8.73
C GLN A 21 10.93 -19.68 8.02
N PHE A 22 10.12 -18.85 7.35
CA PHE A 22 8.85 -19.21 6.72
C PHE A 22 8.73 -18.73 5.26
N PRO A 23 9.67 -19.08 4.37
CA PRO A 23 9.78 -18.44 3.04
C PRO A 23 8.58 -18.66 2.13
N LYS A 24 7.84 -19.77 2.32
CA LYS A 24 6.64 -20.13 1.53
C LYS A 24 5.32 -19.64 2.15
N MET A 25 5.35 -19.10 3.36
CA MET A 25 4.15 -18.72 4.12
C MET A 25 3.98 -17.22 4.30
N VAL A 26 5.01 -16.45 4.02
CA VAL A 26 4.94 -14.99 4.06
C VAL A 26 4.48 -14.48 2.70
N LEU A 27 3.37 -13.75 2.69
CA LEU A 27 2.80 -13.21 1.45
C LEU A 27 3.74 -12.18 0.81
N PRO A 28 3.84 -12.13 -0.54
CA PRO A 28 4.73 -11.20 -1.25
C PRO A 28 4.51 -9.72 -0.90
N GLY A 29 3.29 -9.33 -0.51
CA GLY A 29 2.99 -7.96 -0.08
C GLY A 29 3.74 -7.49 1.17
N VAL A 30 4.33 -8.41 1.94
CA VAL A 30 5.16 -8.08 3.10
C VAL A 30 6.49 -7.47 2.69
N SER A 31 6.96 -7.72 1.47
CA SER A 31 8.24 -7.18 0.95
C SER A 31 8.35 -5.66 1.03
N ILE A 32 7.23 -4.92 0.96
CA ILE A 32 7.22 -3.46 1.11
C ILE A 32 7.74 -3.00 2.47
N TYR A 33 7.65 -3.84 3.50
CA TYR A 33 8.15 -3.54 4.84
C TYR A 33 9.64 -3.88 5.01
N LEU A 34 10.23 -4.71 4.13
CA LEU A 34 11.66 -5.05 4.15
C LEU A 34 12.55 -3.83 3.88
N HIS A 35 12.01 -2.85 3.14
CA HIS A 35 12.74 -1.64 2.73
C HIS A 35 12.42 -0.40 3.59
N LYS A 36 11.77 -0.59 4.74
CA LYS A 36 11.47 0.49 5.71
C LYS A 36 12.35 0.35 6.95
N PRO A 37 13.63 0.76 6.91
CA PRO A 37 14.61 0.49 7.97
C PRO A 37 14.32 1.21 9.30
N ASN A 38 13.48 2.24 9.31
CA ASN A 38 13.24 3.13 10.46
C ASN A 38 11.87 2.93 11.13
N MET A 39 11.22 1.80 10.93
CA MET A 39 10.01 1.51 11.70
C MET A 39 10.43 0.93 13.06
N GLU A 40 10.29 1.73 14.11
CA GLU A 40 10.36 1.25 15.51
C GLU A 40 9.14 0.38 15.82
N VAL A 41 9.12 -0.82 15.26
CA VAL A 41 8.06 -1.80 15.45
C VAL A 41 8.62 -3.14 15.86
N GLU A 42 7.91 -3.80 16.74
CA GLU A 42 8.19 -5.19 17.10
C GLU A 42 7.44 -6.13 16.16
N TRP A 43 8.12 -7.17 15.70
CA TRP A 43 7.49 -8.19 14.88
C TRP A 43 6.99 -9.35 15.73
N VAL A 44 5.80 -9.84 15.41
CA VAL A 44 5.19 -11.02 16.07
C VAL A 44 4.69 -12.00 15.03
N THR A 45 4.83 -13.29 15.34
CA THR A 45 4.24 -14.39 14.57
C THR A 45 3.30 -15.20 15.42
N ALA A 46 2.17 -15.61 14.84
CA ALA A 46 1.34 -16.68 15.34
C ALA A 46 1.46 -17.87 14.36
N VAL A 47 1.93 -19.00 14.84
CA VAL A 47 2.24 -20.20 14.04
C VAL A 47 1.34 -21.35 14.49
N ALA A 48 0.58 -21.93 13.57
CA ALA A 48 -0.15 -23.16 13.80
C ALA A 48 0.72 -24.36 13.41
N ARG A 49 0.93 -25.28 14.31
CA ARG A 49 1.72 -26.49 14.07
C ARG A 49 0.93 -27.75 14.41
N ASN A 50 1.20 -28.81 13.66
CA ASN A 50 0.92 -30.18 14.03
C ASN A 50 2.26 -30.90 14.00
N ASP A 51 2.73 -31.36 15.16
CA ASP A 51 4.09 -31.89 15.35
C ASP A 51 5.15 -30.93 14.78
N LYS A 52 5.88 -31.37 13.75
CA LYS A 52 6.94 -30.56 13.10
C LYS A 52 6.45 -29.74 11.90
N VAL A 53 5.18 -29.93 11.47
CA VAL A 53 4.65 -29.30 10.26
C VAL A 53 3.95 -27.99 10.60
N CYS A 54 4.35 -26.92 9.92
CA CYS A 54 3.67 -25.63 9.99
C CYS A 54 2.44 -25.67 9.08
N LEU A 55 1.25 -25.47 9.67
CA LEU A 55 -0.05 -25.50 8.96
C LEU A 55 -0.51 -24.11 8.55
N GLY A 56 -0.03 -23.08 9.24
CA GLY A 56 -0.38 -21.70 8.93
C GLY A 56 0.40 -20.71 9.79
N LEU A 57 0.40 -19.47 9.33
CA LEU A 57 1.17 -18.37 9.89
C LEU A 57 0.40 -17.06 9.81
N ILE A 58 0.38 -16.29 10.89
CA ILE A 58 0.12 -14.85 10.86
C ILE A 58 1.42 -14.12 11.17
N VAL A 59 1.70 -13.06 10.40
CA VAL A 59 2.76 -12.09 10.69
C VAL A 59 2.11 -10.76 10.97
N ALA A 60 2.45 -10.14 12.08
CA ALA A 60 2.00 -8.81 12.43
C ALA A 60 3.18 -7.99 12.96
N PHE A 61 3.03 -6.68 12.94
CA PHE A 61 3.89 -5.79 13.69
C PHE A 61 3.10 -5.06 14.78
N LEU A 62 3.79 -4.73 15.86
CA LEU A 62 3.26 -3.99 16.98
C LEU A 62 3.79 -2.56 16.96
N ASN A 63 2.90 -1.61 17.09
CA ASN A 63 3.25 -0.24 17.47
C ASN A 63 2.75 -0.02 18.90
N ARG A 64 3.62 -0.22 19.89
CA ARG A 64 3.23 -0.13 21.30
C ARG A 64 2.82 1.27 21.71
N HIS A 65 3.43 2.30 21.10
CA HIS A 65 3.07 3.69 21.36
C HIS A 65 1.59 3.96 21.07
N HIS A 66 1.07 3.36 20.00
CA HIS A 66 -0.34 3.50 19.61
C HIS A 66 -1.23 2.34 20.10
N GLY A 67 -0.66 1.36 20.82
CA GLY A 67 -1.40 0.18 21.27
C GLY A 67 -1.99 -0.64 20.10
N LEU A 68 -1.29 -0.70 18.97
CA LEU A 68 -1.76 -1.25 17.70
C LEU A 68 -0.95 -2.48 17.29
N ALA A 69 -1.67 -3.54 16.87
CA ALA A 69 -1.11 -4.65 16.10
C ALA A 69 -1.67 -4.63 14.68
N LYS A 70 -0.79 -4.55 13.66
CA LYS A 70 -1.20 -4.64 12.25
C LYS A 70 -0.78 -5.97 11.66
N ILE A 71 -1.75 -6.78 11.27
CA ILE A 71 -1.52 -8.03 10.53
C ILE A 71 -1.11 -7.66 9.10
N VAL A 72 0.02 -8.19 8.64
CA VAL A 72 0.59 -7.94 7.32
C VAL A 72 0.64 -9.18 6.44
N SER A 73 0.59 -10.36 7.04
CA SER A 73 0.48 -11.64 6.34
C SER A 73 -0.37 -12.60 7.15
N TRP A 74 -1.25 -13.32 6.47
CA TRP A 74 -2.06 -14.38 7.03
C TRP A 74 -2.20 -15.49 6.00
N TYR A 75 -1.61 -16.64 6.29
CA TYR A 75 -1.55 -17.76 5.37
C TYR A 75 -1.86 -19.08 6.10
N VAL A 76 -2.62 -19.93 5.45
CA VAL A 76 -2.86 -21.32 5.84
C VAL A 76 -2.57 -22.17 4.63
N ILE A 77 -1.87 -23.30 4.82
CA ILE A 77 -1.60 -24.20 3.70
C ILE A 77 -2.93 -24.71 3.11
N PRO A 78 -3.04 -24.86 1.77
CA PRO A 78 -4.30 -25.21 1.11
C PRO A 78 -4.95 -26.48 1.67
N GLU A 79 -4.16 -27.48 2.01
CA GLU A 79 -4.58 -28.78 2.54
C GLU A 79 -5.28 -28.66 3.91
N CYS A 80 -5.07 -27.55 4.62
CA CYS A 80 -5.69 -27.22 5.91
C CYS A 80 -6.79 -26.17 5.80
N GLY A 81 -7.12 -25.74 4.58
CA GLY A 81 -8.22 -24.81 4.32
C GLY A 81 -9.57 -25.36 4.84
N GLY A 82 -10.42 -24.48 5.35
CA GLY A 82 -11.74 -24.86 5.87
C GLY A 82 -11.76 -25.63 7.20
N ARG A 83 -10.60 -25.96 7.77
CA ARG A 83 -10.48 -26.74 9.03
C ARG A 83 -10.34 -25.86 10.29
N GLY A 84 -10.60 -24.57 10.17
CA GLY A 84 -10.56 -23.63 11.30
C GLY A 84 -9.16 -23.17 11.73
N VAL A 85 -8.08 -23.59 11.06
CA VAL A 85 -6.70 -23.21 11.42
C VAL A 85 -6.50 -21.69 11.39
N GLY A 86 -6.99 -21.01 10.35
CA GLY A 86 -6.89 -19.56 10.25
C GLY A 86 -7.65 -18.85 11.38
N GLN A 87 -8.83 -19.35 11.74
CA GLN A 87 -9.62 -18.82 12.86
C GLN A 87 -8.91 -18.99 14.21
N GLN A 88 -8.29 -20.16 14.44
CA GLN A 88 -7.53 -20.42 15.67
C GLN A 88 -6.29 -19.53 15.75
N LEU A 89 -5.57 -19.32 14.63
CA LEU A 89 -4.42 -18.41 14.56
C LEU A 89 -4.82 -16.98 14.94
N LEU A 90 -5.92 -16.50 14.39
CA LEU A 90 -6.39 -15.14 14.64
C LEU A 90 -6.83 -14.99 16.10
N ALA A 91 -7.64 -15.93 16.63
CA ALA A 91 -8.07 -15.91 18.03
C ALA A 91 -6.87 -15.97 19.00
N GLY A 92 -5.91 -16.85 18.75
CA GLY A 92 -4.70 -16.92 19.57
C GLY A 92 -3.91 -15.62 19.56
N LEU A 93 -3.74 -14.98 18.38
CA LEU A 93 -3.07 -13.70 18.29
C LEU A 93 -3.85 -12.58 19.02
N GLU A 94 -5.19 -12.60 18.97
CA GLU A 94 -6.03 -11.65 19.72
C GLU A 94 -5.82 -11.80 21.23
N ASP A 95 -5.83 -13.04 21.74
CA ASP A 95 -5.62 -13.31 23.17
C ASP A 95 -4.21 -12.89 23.62
N TRP A 96 -3.21 -13.18 22.82
CA TRP A 96 -1.85 -12.73 23.08
C TRP A 96 -1.74 -11.20 23.06
N CYS A 97 -2.33 -10.53 22.09
CA CYS A 97 -2.37 -9.05 22.02
C CYS A 97 -3.01 -8.46 23.28
N ARG A 98 -4.12 -9.04 23.79
CA ARG A 98 -4.73 -8.61 25.05
C ARG A 98 -3.75 -8.73 26.23
N SER A 99 -3.03 -9.85 26.33
CA SER A 99 -2.01 -10.05 27.36
C SER A 99 -0.88 -9.04 27.30
N GLN A 100 -0.58 -8.53 26.10
CA GLN A 100 0.43 -7.49 25.85
C GLN A 100 -0.11 -6.07 25.96
N LYS A 101 -1.36 -5.88 26.40
CA LYS A 101 -2.05 -4.58 26.52
C LYS A 101 -2.19 -3.83 25.17
N ILE A 102 -2.19 -4.54 24.06
CA ILE A 102 -2.52 -4.01 22.74
C ILE A 102 -4.04 -3.84 22.68
N GLY A 103 -4.51 -2.62 22.39
CA GLY A 103 -5.93 -2.30 22.39
C GLY A 103 -6.60 -2.39 21.02
N ILE A 104 -5.82 -2.42 19.95
CA ILE A 104 -6.35 -2.38 18.58
C ILE A 104 -5.61 -3.42 17.72
N MET A 105 -6.38 -4.24 17.02
CA MET A 105 -5.86 -5.03 15.91
C MET A 105 -6.41 -4.53 14.59
N MET A 106 -5.57 -4.52 13.56
CA MET A 106 -5.92 -4.04 12.22
C MET A 106 -5.42 -5.01 11.15
N LEU A 107 -6.18 -5.12 10.09
CA LEU A 107 -5.77 -5.84 8.87
C LEU A 107 -6.28 -5.10 7.63
N GLU A 108 -5.47 -5.13 6.58
CA GLU A 108 -5.85 -4.66 5.25
C GLU A 108 -5.84 -5.82 4.26
N LEU A 109 -6.89 -5.96 3.48
CA LEU A 109 -7.03 -7.03 2.49
C LEU A 109 -7.70 -6.53 1.20
N ARG A 110 -7.38 -7.19 0.08
CA ARG A 110 -7.95 -6.86 -1.23
C ARG A 110 -9.08 -7.83 -1.57
N ASP A 111 -10.17 -7.29 -2.13
CA ASP A 111 -11.31 -8.09 -2.60
C ASP A 111 -10.94 -9.05 -3.75
N ALA A 112 -9.94 -8.71 -4.56
CA ALA A 112 -9.39 -9.60 -5.59
C ALA A 112 -8.59 -10.79 -5.03
N SER A 113 -8.36 -10.86 -3.71
CA SER A 113 -7.72 -12.02 -3.09
C SER A 113 -8.70 -13.19 -2.97
N ALA A 114 -8.28 -14.39 -3.37
CA ALA A 114 -9.08 -15.59 -3.17
C ALA A 114 -9.41 -15.87 -1.68
N ALA A 115 -8.61 -15.33 -0.76
CA ALA A 115 -8.84 -15.44 0.67
C ALA A 115 -9.90 -14.45 1.20
N TYR A 116 -10.31 -13.44 0.41
CA TYR A 116 -11.21 -12.37 0.86
C TYR A 116 -12.54 -12.88 1.42
N PRO A 117 -13.29 -13.78 0.73
CA PRO A 117 -14.58 -14.29 1.25
C PRO A 117 -14.40 -15.08 2.56
N VAL A 118 -13.34 -15.86 2.68
CA VAL A 118 -13.06 -16.65 3.89
C VAL A 118 -12.67 -15.73 5.05
N ALA A 119 -11.80 -14.75 4.80
CA ALA A 119 -11.36 -13.80 5.81
C ALA A 119 -12.53 -12.96 6.35
N THR A 120 -13.40 -12.45 5.45
CA THR A 120 -14.59 -11.67 5.86
C THR A 120 -15.56 -12.47 6.70
N HIS A 121 -15.73 -13.76 6.40
CA HIS A 121 -16.54 -14.66 7.20
C HIS A 121 -15.98 -14.85 8.61
N ILE A 122 -14.66 -15.04 8.73
CA ILE A 122 -13.96 -15.17 10.03
C ILE A 122 -14.12 -13.88 10.84
N PHE A 123 -13.88 -12.72 10.22
CA PHE A 123 -14.00 -11.41 10.88
C PHE A 123 -15.40 -11.19 11.48
N ARG A 124 -16.44 -11.47 10.70
CA ARG A 124 -17.82 -11.35 11.19
C ARG A 124 -18.08 -12.25 12.40
N LYS A 125 -17.60 -13.50 12.35
CA LYS A 125 -17.75 -14.45 13.48
C LYS A 125 -17.00 -14.05 14.73
N GLN A 126 -15.86 -13.37 14.58
CA GLN A 126 -15.00 -12.97 15.70
C GLN A 126 -15.23 -11.53 16.16
N GLY A 127 -16.26 -10.84 15.67
CA GLY A 127 -16.63 -9.50 16.13
C GLY A 127 -15.66 -8.39 15.68
N TRP A 128 -15.03 -8.57 14.51
CA TRP A 128 -14.31 -7.49 13.86
C TRP A 128 -15.30 -6.50 13.23
N LYS A 129 -14.90 -5.23 13.16
CA LYS A 129 -15.72 -4.22 12.50
C LYS A 129 -15.93 -4.53 11.03
N GLU A 130 -16.99 -4.00 10.46
CA GLU A 130 -17.22 -4.07 9.03
C GLU A 130 -16.04 -3.48 8.25
N GLN A 131 -15.70 -4.12 7.12
CA GLN A 131 -14.59 -3.70 6.29
C GLN A 131 -14.90 -2.36 5.63
N GLN A 132 -14.02 -1.39 5.81
CA GLN A 132 -14.11 -0.07 5.20
C GLN A 132 -13.19 -0.02 3.96
N PRO A 133 -13.70 0.38 2.80
CA PRO A 133 -12.87 0.55 1.62
C PRO A 133 -11.91 1.73 1.82
N LEU A 134 -10.65 1.58 1.42
CA LEU A 134 -9.60 2.61 1.54
C LEU A 134 -9.17 3.18 0.20
N VAL A 135 -8.81 2.28 -0.72
CA VAL A 135 -8.29 2.66 -2.03
C VAL A 135 -8.74 1.67 -3.08
N HIS A 136 -9.03 2.18 -4.28
CA HIS A 136 -9.13 1.38 -5.49
C HIS A 136 -7.76 1.29 -6.16
N ARG A 137 -7.35 0.10 -6.50
CA ARG A 137 -6.13 -0.17 -7.26
C ARG A 137 -6.50 -0.57 -8.68
N PHE A 138 -6.01 0.19 -9.64
CA PHE A 138 -6.25 0.00 -11.05
C PHE A 138 -4.99 -0.54 -11.73
N LYS A 139 -5.17 -1.50 -12.63
CA LYS A 139 -4.13 -1.92 -13.59
C LYS A 139 -4.62 -1.61 -14.98
N VAL A 140 -3.81 -0.92 -15.78
CA VAL A 140 -4.14 -0.45 -17.12
C VAL A 140 -2.94 -0.75 -18.03
N ALA A 141 -3.20 -1.04 -19.32
CA ALA A 141 -2.12 -1.17 -20.30
C ALA A 141 -1.43 0.20 -20.50
N ALA A 142 -0.10 0.20 -20.61
CA ALA A 142 0.66 1.42 -20.85
C ALA A 142 0.21 2.12 -22.15
N LYS A 143 -0.07 1.37 -23.21
CA LYS A 143 -0.63 1.91 -24.47
C LYS A 143 -1.96 2.64 -24.28
N THR A 144 -2.81 2.17 -23.37
CA THR A 144 -4.09 2.83 -23.09
C THR A 144 -3.84 4.22 -22.54
N VAL A 145 -2.99 4.37 -21.52
CA VAL A 145 -2.72 5.68 -20.91
C VAL A 145 -1.96 6.62 -21.86
N GLN A 146 -1.08 6.09 -22.71
CA GLN A 146 -0.38 6.87 -23.73
C GLN A 146 -1.34 7.49 -24.76
N ASN A 147 -2.37 6.75 -25.16
CA ASN A 147 -3.26 7.10 -26.26
C ASN A 147 -4.47 7.97 -25.84
N LEU A 148 -4.54 8.41 -24.60
CA LEU A 148 -5.65 9.21 -24.06
C LEU A 148 -5.79 10.63 -24.65
N GLY A 149 -5.05 10.95 -25.70
CA GLY A 149 -5.14 12.24 -26.38
C GLY A 149 -4.55 13.40 -25.59
N TRP A 150 -3.53 13.13 -24.78
CA TRP A 150 -2.79 14.13 -24.00
C TRP A 150 -2.29 15.31 -24.82
N GLY A 151 -2.11 15.14 -26.12
CA GLY A 151 -1.76 16.21 -27.06
C GLY A 151 -2.79 17.34 -27.15
N ARG A 152 -4.07 17.08 -26.83
CA ARG A 152 -5.11 18.13 -26.75
C ARG A 152 -4.90 19.06 -25.56
N TYR A 153 -4.21 18.59 -24.52
CA TYR A 153 -3.84 19.35 -23.32
C TYR A 153 -2.45 19.99 -23.43
N ARG A 154 -1.82 19.90 -24.63
CA ARG A 154 -0.51 20.50 -24.94
C ARG A 154 -0.51 22.05 -24.98
N ARG A 155 -1.64 22.70 -24.89
CA ARG A 155 -1.63 24.09 -24.45
C ARG A 155 -1.16 24.10 -23.01
N LYS A 156 0.19 24.09 -22.87
CA LYS A 156 0.83 24.20 -21.57
C LYS A 156 0.20 25.37 -20.86
N PRO A 157 -0.42 25.20 -19.69
CA PRO A 157 -0.82 26.36 -18.91
C PRO A 157 0.42 27.26 -18.81
N SER A 158 0.29 28.54 -19.14
CA SER A 158 1.42 29.45 -19.16
C SER A 158 2.12 29.48 -17.82
N GLY A 159 3.45 29.49 -17.84
CA GLY A 159 4.26 29.56 -16.63
C GLY A 159 4.62 28.22 -15.97
N PHE A 160 4.18 27.06 -16.51
CA PHE A 160 4.58 25.76 -15.99
C PHE A 160 5.68 25.08 -16.84
N LYS A 161 6.64 24.47 -16.15
CA LYS A 161 7.71 23.65 -16.75
C LYS A 161 7.70 22.27 -16.10
N VAL A 162 7.72 21.22 -16.91
CA VAL A 162 7.89 19.85 -16.44
C VAL A 162 9.35 19.45 -16.59
N ILE A 163 9.94 18.93 -15.52
CA ILE A 163 11.34 18.49 -15.45
C ILE A 163 11.41 17.05 -14.96
N PRO A 164 12.47 16.28 -15.29
CA PRO A 164 12.73 15.00 -14.62
C PRO A 164 12.82 15.19 -13.11
N TRP A 165 12.24 14.26 -12.34
CA TRP A 165 12.28 14.37 -10.87
C TRP A 165 13.71 14.46 -10.33
N GLN A 166 14.62 13.66 -10.88
CA GLN A 166 16.04 13.67 -10.52
C GLN A 166 16.76 15.02 -10.78
N SER A 167 16.16 15.92 -11.55
CA SER A 167 16.68 17.26 -11.78
C SER A 167 16.20 18.27 -10.74
N VAL A 168 15.33 17.87 -9.81
CA VAL A 168 14.94 18.71 -8.67
C VAL A 168 16.12 18.81 -7.72
N SER A 169 16.59 20.04 -7.50
CA SER A 169 17.73 20.27 -6.63
C SER A 169 17.39 20.05 -5.15
N SER A 170 18.40 19.76 -4.34
CA SER A 170 18.21 19.63 -2.89
C SER A 170 17.62 20.90 -2.25
N VAL A 171 17.92 22.07 -2.78
CA VAL A 171 17.37 23.34 -2.32
C VAL A 171 15.88 23.42 -2.63
N GLN A 172 15.49 23.13 -3.86
CA GLN A 172 14.07 23.12 -4.26
C GLN A 172 13.26 22.07 -3.45
N TYR A 173 13.88 20.91 -3.17
CA TYR A 173 13.29 19.88 -2.36
C TYR A 173 13.09 20.33 -0.90
N ALA A 174 14.08 21.00 -0.31
CA ALA A 174 13.99 21.55 1.04
C ALA A 174 12.92 22.65 1.15
N GLU A 175 12.88 23.57 0.17
CA GLU A 175 11.84 24.61 0.10
C GLU A 175 10.44 24.04 -0.03
N LEU A 176 10.27 23.03 -0.86
CA LEU A 176 8.99 22.32 -1.03
C LEU A 176 8.54 21.71 0.30
N ARG A 177 9.44 21.01 0.99
CA ARG A 177 9.19 20.38 2.28
C ARG A 177 8.83 21.42 3.36
N GLU A 178 9.53 22.56 3.38
CA GLU A 178 9.28 23.61 4.37
C GLU A 178 7.93 24.31 4.14
N ARG A 179 7.55 24.57 2.90
CA ARG A 179 6.23 25.18 2.57
C ARG A 179 5.06 24.35 3.08
N TRP A 180 5.20 23.01 3.10
CA TRP A 180 4.11 22.08 3.40
C TRP A 180 4.33 21.26 4.67
N ARG A 181 5.26 21.69 5.53
CA ARG A 181 5.63 20.94 6.74
C ARG A 181 4.48 20.67 7.71
N HIS A 182 3.46 21.52 7.71
CA HIS A 182 2.29 21.40 8.58
C HIS A 182 1.05 20.78 7.90
N ASP A 183 1.14 20.45 6.61
CA ASP A 183 0.06 19.80 5.89
C ASP A 183 0.19 18.28 6.00
N GLU A 184 -0.71 17.65 6.75
CA GLU A 184 -0.68 16.19 6.97
C GLU A 184 -0.87 15.39 5.68
N GLN A 185 -1.66 15.88 4.74
CA GLN A 185 -1.86 15.20 3.45
C GLN A 185 -0.56 15.23 2.66
N PHE A 186 0.07 16.38 2.57
CA PHE A 186 1.36 16.55 1.93
C PHE A 186 2.41 15.64 2.58
N GLN A 187 2.52 15.65 3.90
CA GLN A 187 3.51 14.82 4.62
C GLN A 187 3.32 13.33 4.30
N ARG A 188 2.09 12.84 4.27
CA ARG A 188 1.80 11.44 3.91
C ARG A 188 2.18 11.13 2.46
N GLU A 189 1.83 12.00 1.52
CA GLU A 189 2.16 11.84 0.09
C GLU A 189 3.67 11.96 -0.15
N PHE A 190 4.31 12.90 0.55
CA PHE A 190 5.74 13.17 0.45
C PHE A 190 6.60 12.08 1.08
N LEU A 191 6.23 11.59 2.26
CA LEU A 191 6.93 10.50 2.93
C LEU A 191 6.81 9.15 2.20
N SER A 192 5.80 8.99 1.38
CA SER A 192 5.57 7.73 0.65
C SER A 192 6.67 7.41 -0.38
N PHE A 193 7.48 8.40 -0.80
CA PHE A 193 8.59 8.21 -1.74
C PHE A 193 9.97 8.60 -1.18
N ASN A 194 10.09 8.82 0.13
CA ASN A 194 11.35 9.14 0.80
C ASN A 194 12.40 8.01 0.77
N GLY A 195 12.14 6.94 0.03
CA GLY A 195 13.13 5.92 -0.32
C GLY A 195 13.43 6.05 -1.81
N GLU A 196 14.57 6.61 -2.18
CA GLU A 196 15.01 6.79 -3.57
C GLU A 196 15.19 5.48 -4.34
N ASN A 197 15.14 4.35 -3.66
CA ASN A 197 15.31 3.03 -4.25
C ASN A 197 14.09 2.63 -5.08
N GLY A 198 14.32 2.41 -6.38
CA GLY A 198 13.30 1.89 -7.29
C GLY A 198 12.44 2.97 -7.98
N ILE A 199 12.77 4.26 -7.82
CA ILE A 199 12.10 5.32 -8.60
C ILE A 199 12.40 5.10 -10.09
N GLU A 200 11.34 5.04 -10.89
CA GLU A 200 11.43 4.97 -12.34
C GLU A 200 11.68 6.37 -12.91
N SER A 201 12.94 6.69 -13.13
CA SER A 201 13.40 8.04 -13.51
C SER A 201 12.87 8.51 -14.87
N SER A 202 12.57 7.58 -15.78
CA SER A 202 12.09 7.91 -17.13
C SER A 202 10.73 8.59 -17.14
N VAL A 203 9.87 8.31 -16.13
CA VAL A 203 8.49 8.80 -16.05
C VAL A 203 8.19 9.59 -14.78
N SER A 204 9.11 9.63 -13.81
CA SER A 204 8.96 10.43 -12.60
C SER A 204 9.36 11.87 -12.86
N LEU A 205 8.43 12.81 -12.63
CA LEU A 205 8.55 14.20 -13.06
C LEU A 205 8.21 15.17 -11.93
N GLY A 206 8.88 16.32 -11.96
CA GLY A 206 8.54 17.50 -11.18
C GLY A 206 7.81 18.54 -12.06
N LEU A 207 6.91 19.26 -11.46
CA LEU A 207 6.23 20.42 -12.06
C LEU A 207 6.74 21.69 -11.39
N CYS A 208 7.30 22.61 -12.19
CA CYS A 208 7.78 23.90 -11.72
C CYS A 208 6.91 25.02 -12.22
N GLN A 209 6.75 26.06 -11.39
CA GLN A 209 6.21 27.37 -11.75
C GLN A 209 7.18 28.44 -11.23
N ALA A 210 7.69 29.29 -12.13
CA ALA A 210 8.70 30.29 -11.78
C ALA A 210 9.84 29.71 -10.91
N ASP A 211 10.46 28.63 -11.37
CA ASP A 211 11.57 27.88 -10.72
C ASP A 211 11.25 27.19 -9.38
N LYS A 212 10.03 27.34 -8.87
CA LYS A 212 9.57 26.61 -7.66
C LYS A 212 8.90 25.31 -8.07
N VAL A 213 9.24 24.21 -7.38
CA VAL A 213 8.52 22.95 -7.52
C VAL A 213 7.15 23.10 -6.87
N VAL A 214 6.09 22.91 -7.66
CA VAL A 214 4.68 23.03 -7.24
C VAL A 214 3.91 21.72 -7.41
N GLY A 215 4.58 20.67 -7.86
CA GLY A 215 3.96 19.35 -7.97
C GLY A 215 4.94 18.29 -8.43
N TRP A 216 4.53 17.03 -8.30
CA TRP A 216 5.28 15.87 -8.78
C TRP A 216 4.37 14.72 -9.16
N VAL A 217 4.90 13.82 -9.97
CA VAL A 217 4.42 12.48 -10.19
C VAL A 217 5.60 11.51 -10.05
N ILE A 218 5.48 10.52 -9.18
CA ILE A 218 6.52 9.53 -8.94
C ILE A 218 5.97 8.14 -9.26
N ALA A 219 6.77 7.37 -9.97
CA ALA A 219 6.50 5.98 -10.26
C ALA A 219 7.66 5.11 -9.79
N HIS A 220 7.34 3.88 -9.39
CA HIS A 220 8.32 2.88 -8.98
C HIS A 220 8.24 1.67 -9.89
N ARG A 221 9.39 1.10 -10.24
CA ARG A 221 9.46 -0.13 -11.02
C ARG A 221 9.22 -1.33 -10.12
N ILE A 222 8.13 -2.04 -10.39
CA ILE A 222 7.75 -3.26 -9.65
C ILE A 222 8.32 -4.50 -10.32
N ARG A 223 8.33 -4.52 -11.65
CA ARG A 223 8.92 -5.56 -12.52
C ARG A 223 9.36 -4.91 -13.83
N PRO A 224 10.15 -5.58 -14.67
CA PRO A 224 10.60 -5.00 -15.94
C PRO A 224 9.46 -4.46 -16.82
N ASP A 225 8.30 -5.14 -16.81
CA ASP A 225 7.10 -4.84 -17.60
C ASP A 225 6.04 -4.01 -16.85
N LEU A 226 6.27 -3.68 -15.55
CA LEU A 226 5.26 -3.12 -14.66
C LEU A 226 5.81 -2.00 -13.78
N ILE A 227 5.17 -0.84 -13.83
CA ILE A 227 5.42 0.26 -12.89
C ILE A 227 4.17 0.60 -12.07
N GLU A 228 4.36 1.15 -10.89
CA GLU A 228 3.32 1.70 -10.05
C GLU A 228 3.52 3.21 -9.87
N TYR A 229 2.52 3.98 -10.27
CA TYR A 229 2.44 5.40 -9.94
C TYR A 229 2.06 5.52 -8.47
N SER A 230 3.04 5.80 -7.63
CA SER A 230 2.90 5.75 -6.17
C SER A 230 2.39 7.04 -5.58
N THR A 231 2.71 8.18 -6.18
CA THR A 231 2.23 9.48 -5.71
C THR A 231 2.10 10.49 -6.84
N LEU A 232 1.07 11.33 -6.73
CA LEU A 232 0.79 12.47 -7.58
C LEU A 232 0.33 13.61 -6.69
N PHE A 233 1.06 14.71 -6.73
CA PHE A 233 0.70 15.92 -6.01
C PHE A 233 0.81 17.13 -6.94
N VAL A 234 -0.12 18.04 -6.82
CA VAL A 234 -0.04 19.41 -7.39
C VAL A 234 -0.63 20.36 -6.36
N GLU A 235 0.08 21.44 -6.10
CA GLU A 235 -0.36 22.47 -5.14
C GLU A 235 -1.80 22.93 -5.44
N PRO A 236 -2.65 23.11 -4.42
CA PRO A 236 -4.07 23.45 -4.62
C PRO A 236 -4.30 24.62 -5.57
N GLY A 237 -3.52 25.70 -5.45
CA GLY A 237 -3.60 26.88 -6.30
C GLY A 237 -3.28 26.62 -7.79
N CYS A 238 -2.58 25.53 -8.09
CA CYS A 238 -2.20 25.17 -9.46
C CYS A 238 -3.14 24.15 -10.12
N ARG A 239 -4.01 23.48 -9.35
CA ARG A 239 -4.86 22.37 -9.86
C ARG A 239 -5.86 22.83 -10.91
N ALA A 240 -6.48 23.97 -10.71
CA ALA A 240 -7.51 24.50 -11.61
C ALA A 240 -6.96 24.91 -13.00
N SER A 241 -5.65 25.12 -13.13
CA SER A 241 -5.00 25.51 -14.40
C SER A 241 -4.80 24.36 -15.39
N GLY A 242 -5.14 23.11 -15.02
CA GLY A 242 -4.83 21.93 -15.82
C GLY A 242 -3.42 21.38 -15.61
N ALA A 243 -2.67 21.91 -14.64
CA ALA A 243 -1.30 21.50 -14.32
C ALA A 243 -1.17 20.00 -13.97
N THR A 244 -2.17 19.43 -13.27
CA THR A 244 -2.23 17.99 -12.97
C THR A 244 -2.31 17.15 -14.26
N VAL A 245 -3.13 17.57 -15.21
CA VAL A 245 -3.29 16.87 -16.50
C VAL A 245 -2.02 16.99 -17.35
N LEU A 246 -1.37 18.16 -17.33
CA LEU A 246 -0.08 18.36 -17.98
C LEU A 246 0.97 17.41 -17.43
N LEU A 247 1.11 17.36 -16.11
CA LEU A 247 2.13 16.53 -15.44
C LEU A 247 1.92 15.03 -15.70
N LEU A 248 0.69 14.53 -15.53
CA LEU A 248 0.32 13.15 -15.83
C LEU A 248 0.51 12.82 -17.30
N GLY A 249 0.06 13.70 -18.19
CA GLY A 249 0.16 13.49 -19.63
C GLY A 249 1.61 13.38 -20.10
N GLU A 250 2.48 14.26 -19.63
CA GLU A 250 3.92 14.20 -19.94
C GLU A 250 4.55 12.91 -19.41
N SER A 251 4.18 12.47 -18.20
CA SER A 251 4.67 11.22 -17.65
C SER A 251 4.21 10.01 -18.46
N PHE A 252 2.93 9.92 -18.80
CA PHE A 252 2.40 8.81 -19.59
C PHE A 252 2.95 8.77 -21.03
N LEU A 253 3.19 9.91 -21.65
CA LEU A 253 3.81 9.96 -22.99
C LEU A 253 5.24 9.40 -22.97
N ARG A 254 5.98 9.60 -21.89
CA ARG A 254 7.34 9.06 -21.73
C ARG A 254 7.39 7.52 -21.58
N LEU A 255 6.28 6.88 -21.27
CA LEU A 255 6.21 5.40 -21.29
C LEU A 255 6.53 4.81 -22.67
N ALA A 256 6.34 5.57 -23.74
CA ALA A 256 6.62 5.12 -25.12
C ALA A 256 8.09 4.70 -25.34
N GLY A 257 9.01 5.27 -24.59
CA GLY A 257 10.44 4.93 -24.63
C GLY A 257 10.86 3.81 -23.69
N THR A 258 9.90 3.13 -23.04
CA THR A 258 10.18 2.12 -22.01
C THR A 258 9.68 0.73 -22.41
N GLN A 259 10.16 -0.31 -21.70
CA GLN A 259 9.65 -1.69 -21.83
C GLN A 259 8.38 -1.94 -20.99
N VAL A 260 7.79 -0.89 -20.43
CA VAL A 260 6.61 -1.00 -19.56
C VAL A 260 5.38 -1.39 -20.39
N VAL A 261 4.77 -2.50 -20.04
CA VAL A 261 3.54 -3.03 -20.67
C VAL A 261 2.30 -2.58 -19.91
N ASN A 262 2.41 -2.54 -18.58
CA ASN A 262 1.30 -2.19 -17.70
C ASN A 262 1.70 -1.14 -16.66
N VAL A 263 0.72 -0.35 -16.26
CA VAL A 263 0.83 0.61 -15.17
C VAL A 263 -0.20 0.29 -14.09
N ILE A 264 0.19 0.53 -12.84
CA ILE A 264 -0.69 0.43 -11.68
C ILE A 264 -0.74 1.80 -11.01
N PHE A 265 -1.88 2.14 -10.47
CA PHE A 265 -2.05 3.28 -9.59
C PHE A 265 -3.18 3.04 -8.60
N GLN A 266 -3.16 3.78 -7.52
CA GLN A 266 -4.14 3.70 -6.46
C GLN A 266 -4.85 5.03 -6.31
N VAL A 267 -6.16 4.98 -6.07
CA VAL A 267 -7.00 6.16 -5.84
C VAL A 267 -7.78 5.93 -4.55
N LYS A 268 -7.68 6.87 -3.61
CA LYS A 268 -8.46 6.82 -2.37
C LYS A 268 -9.95 6.85 -2.68
N VAL A 269 -10.76 6.10 -1.92
CA VAL A 269 -12.20 5.99 -2.15
C VAL A 269 -12.91 7.34 -2.03
N GLU A 270 -12.42 8.23 -1.17
CA GLU A 270 -12.95 9.58 -0.99
C GLU A 270 -12.57 10.56 -2.13
N ASN A 271 -11.70 10.16 -3.07
CA ASN A 271 -11.32 10.99 -4.21
C ASN A 271 -12.20 10.72 -5.44
N ASP A 272 -13.48 11.07 -5.34
CA ASP A 272 -14.49 10.87 -6.38
C ASP A 272 -14.11 11.48 -7.74
N LEU A 273 -13.44 12.64 -7.74
CA LEU A 273 -13.04 13.29 -8.99
C LEU A 273 -12.03 12.44 -9.75
N MET A 274 -11.03 11.90 -9.04
CA MET A 274 -10.02 11.04 -9.65
C MET A 274 -10.61 9.68 -10.04
N LEU A 275 -11.49 9.10 -9.22
CA LEU A 275 -12.17 7.85 -9.56
C LEU A 275 -13.00 7.97 -10.83
N ARG A 276 -13.79 9.05 -10.97
CA ARG A 276 -14.57 9.32 -12.20
C ARG A 276 -13.64 9.54 -13.39
N PHE A 277 -12.54 10.30 -13.22
CA PHE A 277 -11.56 10.52 -14.28
C PHE A 277 -10.96 9.19 -14.75
N VAL A 278 -10.49 8.34 -13.85
CA VAL A 278 -9.89 7.05 -14.18
C VAL A 278 -10.89 6.15 -14.90
N ARG A 279 -12.05 5.91 -14.30
CA ARG A 279 -13.08 5.02 -14.88
C ARG A 279 -13.60 5.51 -16.23
N LYS A 280 -13.66 6.82 -16.45
CA LYS A 280 -14.10 7.40 -17.72
C LYS A 280 -13.01 7.39 -18.80
N ARG A 281 -11.74 7.51 -18.43
CA ARG A 281 -10.65 7.76 -19.38
C ARG A 281 -9.77 6.56 -19.64
N PHE A 282 -9.55 5.69 -18.65
CA PHE A 282 -8.58 4.61 -18.75
C PHE A 282 -9.23 3.28 -19.18
N HIS A 283 -9.97 3.32 -20.27
CA HIS A 283 -10.55 2.10 -20.85
C HIS A 283 -9.69 1.46 -21.93
N PRO A 284 -9.59 0.11 -21.95
CA PRO A 284 -10.12 -0.81 -20.94
C PRO A 284 -9.26 -0.84 -19.67
N ILE A 285 -9.90 -0.93 -18.50
CA ILE A 285 -9.24 -1.25 -17.24
C ILE A 285 -9.00 -2.75 -17.21
N LEU A 286 -7.74 -3.19 -17.06
CA LEU A 286 -7.38 -4.60 -17.06
C LEU A 286 -7.78 -5.30 -15.76
N SER A 287 -7.65 -4.61 -14.64
CA SER A 287 -8.18 -5.06 -13.35
C SER A 287 -8.38 -3.88 -12.41
N GLU A 288 -9.43 -3.99 -11.61
CA GLU A 288 -9.70 -3.11 -10.46
C GLU A 288 -9.83 -3.99 -9.23
N ALA A 289 -9.20 -3.55 -8.13
CA ALA A 289 -9.29 -4.21 -6.84
C ALA A 289 -9.40 -3.16 -5.74
N THR A 290 -10.24 -3.40 -4.75
CA THR A 290 -10.39 -2.51 -3.60
C THR A 290 -9.61 -3.05 -2.41
N LEU A 291 -8.80 -2.21 -1.79
CA LEU A 291 -8.18 -2.48 -0.50
C LEU A 291 -9.15 -2.05 0.59
N TYR A 292 -9.50 -2.99 1.43
CA TYR A 292 -10.34 -2.78 2.60
C TYR A 292 -9.51 -2.84 3.87
N ARG A 293 -9.91 -2.05 4.86
CA ARG A 293 -9.41 -2.14 6.23
C ARG A 293 -10.52 -2.64 7.13
N THR A 294 -10.15 -3.53 8.04
CA THR A 294 -10.97 -3.89 9.19
C THR A 294 -10.14 -3.78 10.45
N GLU A 295 -10.81 -3.55 11.56
CA GLU A 295 -10.19 -3.46 12.87
C GLU A 295 -11.03 -4.12 13.93
N LYS A 296 -10.39 -4.53 15.01
CA LYS A 296 -11.03 -5.02 16.23
C LYS A 296 -10.45 -4.28 17.42
N LEU A 297 -11.33 -3.73 18.22
CA LEU A 297 -10.98 -3.24 19.55
C LEU A 297 -10.87 -4.46 20.47
N LEU A 298 -9.75 -4.57 21.12
CA LEU A 298 -9.54 -5.60 22.15
C LEU A 298 -9.85 -4.99 23.51
N ASP A 299 -10.82 -5.54 24.20
CA ASP A 299 -11.11 -5.11 25.57
C ASP A 299 -9.84 -5.23 26.39
N ARG A 300 -9.42 -4.14 26.99
CA ARG A 300 -8.39 -4.16 28.02
C ARG A 300 -9.04 -4.91 29.18
N GLY A 301 -8.68 -6.19 29.34
CA GLY A 301 -9.20 -6.98 30.43
C GLY A 301 -9.15 -6.11 31.69
N SER A 302 -10.29 -5.91 32.31
CA SER A 302 -10.39 -5.30 33.63
C SER A 302 -9.53 -6.18 34.54
N THR A 303 -8.34 -5.70 34.84
CA THR A 303 -7.54 -6.25 35.94
C THR A 303 -8.35 -5.99 37.19
N GLY A 304 -9.14 -7.00 37.62
CA GLY A 304 -9.67 -7.05 38.96
C GLY A 304 -8.55 -7.16 39.99
#